data_c120ae4585ac1a02f0704d3a20325460
#
_entry.id   c120ae4585ac1a02f0704d3a20325460
#
_cell.length_a   1.000
_cell.length_b   1.000
_cell.length_c   1.000
_cell.angle_alpha   90.00
_cell.angle_beta   90.00
_cell.angle_gamma   90.00
#
_symmetry.space_group_name_H-M   'P 1'
#
loop_
_entity.id
_entity.type
_entity.pdbx_description
1 polymer ?
#
loop_
_entity_poly.entity_id
_entity_poly.type
_entity_poly.pdbx_seq_one_letter_code
_entity_poly.pdbx_strand_id
1 'polypeptide(L)'
;MCGIFGWVPSRRQRQDNGLVEVSRLAGKLCAALAHRGPDDRGWAAFADNGILLGAEPPRAPASAEGCVSLLLGQTRLSIIDLSSAGHQPFHSPDGRYTLVYNGEIYNYLELRAELEQQGYAFKSRADSEVLLYALAH
;
A
#
# COMPACT_ATOMS: atom_id res chain seq x y z
N MET A 1 3.07 -16.61 0.86
CA MET A 1 3.84 -15.35 0.58
C MET A 1 2.96 -14.44 -0.23
N CYS A 2 2.85 -13.18 0.15
CA CYS A 2 2.05 -12.17 -0.53
C CYS A 2 2.51 -11.91 -1.99
N GLY A 3 1.65 -11.29 -2.80
CA GLY A 3 2.03 -10.72 -4.09
C GLY A 3 2.09 -9.21 -3.99
N ILE A 4 3.10 -8.58 -4.59
CA ILE A 4 3.18 -7.12 -4.70
C ILE A 4 3.36 -6.72 -6.16
N PHE A 5 2.87 -5.55 -6.52
CA PHE A 5 3.09 -4.95 -7.83
C PHE A 5 3.27 -3.45 -7.72
N GLY A 6 4.02 -2.91 -8.66
CA GLY A 6 4.14 -1.49 -8.92
C GLY A 6 4.06 -1.24 -10.41
N TRP A 7 3.41 -0.14 -10.82
CA TRP A 7 3.34 0.27 -12.19
C TRP A 7 3.55 1.78 -12.31
N VAL A 8 4.45 2.14 -13.22
CA VAL A 8 4.74 3.53 -13.58
C VAL A 8 4.47 3.67 -15.07
N PRO A 9 3.49 4.48 -15.49
CA PRO A 9 3.19 4.67 -16.90
C PRO A 9 4.35 5.36 -17.64
N SER A 10 4.56 4.99 -18.90
CA SER A 10 5.42 5.75 -19.80
C SER A 10 4.88 7.17 -20.01
N ARG A 11 5.73 8.10 -20.44
CA ARG A 11 5.31 9.49 -20.74
C ARG A 11 4.12 9.56 -21.69
N ARG A 12 4.04 8.67 -22.69
CA ARG A 12 2.94 8.60 -23.65
C ARG A 12 1.63 8.12 -22.99
N GLN A 13 1.72 7.17 -22.06
CA GLN A 13 0.56 6.64 -21.36
C GLN A 13 -0.01 7.61 -20.31
N ARG A 14 0.80 8.54 -19.77
CA ARG A 14 0.36 9.49 -18.74
C ARG A 14 -0.77 10.42 -19.19
N GLN A 15 -0.89 10.66 -20.49
CA GLN A 15 -1.90 11.57 -21.05
C GLN A 15 -3.32 10.97 -21.05
N ASP A 16 -3.42 9.62 -21.04
CA ASP A 16 -4.69 8.90 -21.19
C ASP A 16 -5.07 8.05 -19.95
N ASN A 17 -4.24 8.06 -18.88
CA ASN A 17 -4.46 7.21 -17.71
C ASN A 17 -5.32 7.89 -16.65
N GLY A 18 -6.63 7.88 -16.87
CA GLY A 18 -7.59 8.23 -15.83
C GLY A 18 -7.65 7.16 -14.72
N LEU A 19 -8.16 7.56 -13.55
CA LEU A 19 -8.28 6.66 -12.39
C LEU A 19 -9.13 5.41 -12.70
N VAL A 20 -10.12 5.51 -13.58
CA VAL A 20 -10.99 4.39 -13.97
C VAL A 20 -10.20 3.28 -14.68
N GLU A 21 -9.36 3.65 -15.64
CA GLU A 21 -8.51 2.68 -16.37
C GLU A 21 -7.49 2.04 -15.44
N VAL A 22 -6.90 2.84 -14.55
CA VAL A 22 -5.90 2.37 -13.59
C VAL A 22 -6.53 1.47 -12.53
N SER A 23 -7.74 1.75 -12.06
CA SER A 23 -8.45 0.85 -11.13
C SER A 23 -8.76 -0.52 -11.77
N ARG A 24 -9.12 -0.53 -13.06
CA ARG A 24 -9.28 -1.80 -13.81
C ARG A 24 -7.97 -2.56 -13.95
N LEU A 25 -6.86 -1.86 -14.21
CA LEU A 25 -5.53 -2.46 -14.25
C LEU A 25 -5.16 -3.05 -12.89
N ALA A 26 -5.37 -2.30 -11.80
CA ALA A 26 -5.14 -2.77 -10.45
C ALA A 26 -5.94 -4.05 -10.13
N GLY A 27 -7.23 -4.09 -10.49
CA GLY A 27 -8.05 -5.28 -10.35
C GLY A 27 -7.51 -6.51 -11.12
N LYS A 28 -7.03 -6.32 -12.36
CA LYS A 28 -6.39 -7.39 -13.14
C LYS A 28 -5.08 -7.87 -12.51
N LEU A 29 -4.25 -6.96 -12.02
CA LEU A 29 -2.98 -7.29 -11.36
C LEU A 29 -3.23 -8.03 -10.03
N CYS A 30 -4.20 -7.59 -9.22
CA CYS A 30 -4.62 -8.31 -8.03
C CYS A 30 -5.13 -9.73 -8.37
N ALA A 31 -5.96 -9.87 -9.40
CA ALA A 31 -6.47 -11.18 -9.84
C ALA A 31 -5.33 -12.12 -10.30
N ALA A 32 -4.35 -11.59 -11.03
CA ALA A 32 -3.19 -12.36 -11.48
C ALA A 32 -2.32 -12.85 -10.31
N LEU A 33 -2.27 -12.11 -9.20
CA LEU A 33 -1.50 -12.42 -8.00
C LEU A 33 -2.32 -13.09 -6.89
N ALA A 34 -3.62 -13.36 -7.10
CA ALA A 34 -4.51 -13.92 -6.07
C ALA A 34 -4.00 -15.26 -5.50
N HIS A 35 -3.32 -16.08 -6.33
CA HIS A 35 -2.71 -17.34 -5.88
C HIS A 35 -1.58 -17.14 -4.85
N ARG A 36 -1.00 -15.94 -4.76
CA ARG A 36 0.06 -15.59 -3.79
C ARG A 36 -0.50 -15.13 -2.46
N GLY A 37 -1.66 -14.48 -2.47
CA GLY A 37 -2.29 -13.91 -1.29
C GLY A 37 -3.81 -13.83 -1.49
N PRO A 38 -4.54 -14.88 -1.09
CA PRO A 38 -5.98 -14.97 -1.33
C PRO A 38 -6.83 -14.23 -0.27
N ASP A 39 -6.24 -13.83 0.87
CA ASP A 39 -7.00 -13.40 2.04
C ASP A 39 -7.43 -11.93 1.96
N ASP A 40 -6.61 -11.09 1.32
CA ASP A 40 -6.88 -9.67 1.19
C ASP A 40 -6.16 -9.09 -0.04
N ARG A 41 -6.61 -7.95 -0.51
CA ARG A 41 -5.98 -7.21 -1.61
C ARG A 41 -6.20 -5.72 -1.46
N GLY A 42 -5.24 -4.95 -1.94
CA GLY A 42 -5.35 -3.50 -1.95
C GLY A 42 -4.44 -2.86 -2.98
N TRP A 43 -4.78 -1.63 -3.34
CA TRP A 43 -3.96 -0.81 -4.22
C TRP A 43 -4.11 0.67 -3.87
N ALA A 44 -3.13 1.46 -4.30
CA ALA A 44 -3.15 2.91 -4.22
C ALA A 44 -2.55 3.52 -5.49
N ALA A 45 -3.19 4.56 -6.02
CA ALA A 45 -2.78 5.27 -7.22
C ALA A 45 -2.49 6.74 -6.90
N PHE A 46 -1.39 7.26 -7.44
CA PHE A 46 -0.86 8.58 -7.12
C PHE A 46 -0.63 9.42 -8.37
N ALA A 47 -0.82 10.74 -8.26
CA ALA A 47 -0.39 11.72 -9.24
C ALA A 47 1.12 12.00 -9.16
N ASP A 48 1.68 12.74 -10.12
CA ASP A 48 3.10 13.13 -10.16
C ASP A 48 3.57 13.92 -8.92
N ASN A 49 2.67 14.65 -8.29
CA ASN A 49 2.94 15.44 -7.07
C ASN A 49 2.77 14.60 -5.78
N GLY A 50 2.58 13.28 -5.89
CA GLY A 50 2.37 12.38 -4.76
C GLY A 50 0.97 12.39 -4.16
N ILE A 51 0.03 13.16 -4.73
CA ILE A 51 -1.36 13.17 -4.27
C ILE A 51 -2.00 11.82 -4.57
N LEU A 52 -2.61 11.19 -3.55
CA LEU A 52 -3.40 9.97 -3.69
C LEU A 52 -4.67 10.27 -4.50
N LEU A 53 -4.79 9.64 -5.67
CA LEU A 53 -5.94 9.79 -6.57
C LEU A 53 -7.01 8.73 -6.29
N GLY A 54 -6.63 7.54 -5.82
CA GLY A 54 -7.57 6.48 -5.50
C GLY A 54 -6.90 5.31 -4.80
N ALA A 55 -7.70 4.51 -4.11
CA ALA A 55 -7.24 3.32 -3.37
C ALA A 55 -8.37 2.29 -3.25
N GLU A 56 -8.03 1.03 -2.96
CA GLU A 56 -8.97 -0.01 -2.53
C GLU A 56 -8.43 -0.60 -1.21
N PRO A 57 -9.19 -0.62 -0.12
CA PRO A 57 -10.53 0.00 0.00
C PRO A 57 -10.49 1.52 -0.18
N PRO A 58 -11.61 2.14 -0.57
CA PRO A 58 -11.67 3.57 -0.82
C PRO A 58 -11.22 4.37 0.41
N ARG A 59 -10.28 5.26 0.24
CA ARG A 59 -9.90 6.29 1.23
C ARG A 59 -10.33 7.65 0.70
N ALA A 60 -11.09 8.37 1.51
CA ALA A 60 -11.62 9.68 1.15
C ALA A 60 -10.52 10.75 1.07
N PRO A 61 -10.77 11.84 0.33
CA PRO A 61 -11.42 11.91 -0.95
C PRO A 61 -10.37 11.74 -2.07
N ALA A 62 -10.57 10.80 -2.95
CA ALA A 62 -9.88 10.86 -4.21
C ALA A 62 -10.32 12.13 -4.92
N SER A 63 -9.46 13.11 -5.08
CA SER A 63 -9.67 14.15 -6.09
C SER A 63 -9.56 13.42 -7.43
N ALA A 64 -10.72 13.14 -8.03
CA ALA A 64 -10.82 12.28 -9.20
C ALA A 64 -10.19 12.89 -10.47
N GLU A 65 -9.60 14.07 -10.37
CA GLU A 65 -8.97 14.79 -11.46
C GLU A 65 -7.46 14.68 -11.39
N GLY A 66 -6.89 13.98 -12.35
CA GLY A 66 -5.44 13.86 -12.50
C GLY A 66 -5.02 12.58 -13.24
N CYS A 67 -3.88 12.63 -13.88
CA CYS A 67 -3.25 11.48 -14.50
C CYS A 67 -2.51 10.67 -13.43
N VAL A 68 -2.69 9.35 -13.42
CA VAL A 68 -1.96 8.48 -12.52
C VAL A 68 -0.51 8.34 -13.00
N SER A 69 0.43 8.58 -12.10
CA SER A 69 1.87 8.44 -12.34
C SER A 69 2.50 7.24 -11.64
N LEU A 70 1.84 6.72 -10.61
CA LEU A 70 2.29 5.54 -9.86
C LEU A 70 1.07 4.75 -9.38
N LEU A 71 1.12 3.44 -9.55
CA LEU A 71 0.21 2.48 -8.93
C LEU A 71 1.01 1.49 -8.10
N LEU A 72 0.64 1.31 -6.85
CA LEU A 72 1.17 0.28 -5.95
C LEU A 72 0.04 -0.66 -5.53
N GLY A 73 0.33 -1.94 -5.32
CA GLY A 73 -0.67 -2.85 -4.80
C GLY A 73 -0.11 -4.14 -4.26
N GLN A 74 -0.98 -4.84 -3.52
CA GLN A 74 -0.67 -6.08 -2.84
C GLN A 74 -1.85 -7.05 -2.89
N THR A 75 -1.52 -8.35 -2.94
CA THR A 75 -2.41 -9.44 -2.52
C THR A 75 -1.79 -10.09 -1.29
N ARG A 76 -2.58 -10.24 -0.22
CA ARG A 76 -2.09 -10.60 1.11
C ARG A 76 -2.40 -12.04 1.45
N LEU A 77 -1.39 -12.74 1.95
CA LEU A 77 -1.54 -13.94 2.78
C LEU A 77 -1.35 -13.48 4.24
N SER A 78 -2.41 -13.55 5.02
CA SER A 78 -2.42 -13.08 6.42
C SER A 78 -1.78 -14.13 7.32
N ILE A 79 -0.69 -13.79 8.01
CA ILE A 79 0.06 -14.70 8.89
C ILE A 79 0.15 -14.13 10.30
N ILE A 80 0.77 -12.96 10.48
CA ILE A 80 1.01 -12.34 11.79
C ILE A 80 -0.24 -11.63 12.29
N ASP A 81 -0.85 -10.81 11.46
CA ASP A 81 -2.07 -10.08 11.77
C ASP A 81 -3.20 -10.55 10.83
N LEU A 82 -4.21 -11.21 11.37
CA LEU A 82 -5.35 -11.70 10.61
C LEU A 82 -6.46 -10.65 10.45
N SER A 83 -6.31 -9.50 11.09
CA SER A 83 -7.30 -8.42 11.04
C SER A 83 -7.14 -7.56 9.77
N SER A 84 -8.16 -6.76 9.50
CA SER A 84 -8.12 -5.75 8.44
C SER A 84 -7.13 -4.61 8.74
N ALA A 85 -6.64 -4.48 9.97
CA ALA A 85 -5.62 -3.49 10.31
C ALA A 85 -4.26 -3.75 9.63
N GLY A 86 -3.99 -5.00 9.24
CA GLY A 86 -2.81 -5.37 8.45
C GLY A 86 -2.96 -5.18 6.94
N HIS A 87 -4.04 -4.54 6.47
CA HIS A 87 -4.28 -4.25 5.06
C HIS A 87 -3.18 -3.35 4.46
N GLN A 88 -2.77 -3.64 3.22
CA GLN A 88 -1.80 -2.84 2.47
C GLN A 88 -2.40 -2.34 1.14
N PRO A 89 -1.95 -1.20 0.60
CA PRO A 89 -0.80 -0.39 1.03
C PRO A 89 -0.99 0.30 2.38
N PHE A 90 0.06 0.26 3.24
CA PHE A 90 0.12 1.08 4.44
C PHE A 90 0.45 2.52 4.10
N HIS A 91 -0.15 3.46 4.82
CA HIS A 91 0.17 4.88 4.72
C HIS A 91 0.62 5.41 6.07
N SER A 92 1.69 6.21 6.09
CA SER A 92 2.09 6.93 7.30
C SER A 92 1.00 7.91 7.73
N PRO A 93 0.91 8.26 9.04
CA PRO A 93 -0.11 9.18 9.54
C PRO A 93 -0.08 10.57 8.89
N ASP A 94 1.10 11.03 8.50
CA ASP A 94 1.32 12.30 7.81
C ASP A 94 1.08 12.23 6.29
N GLY A 95 0.78 11.03 5.75
CA GLY A 95 0.54 10.79 4.33
C GLY A 95 1.77 10.86 3.42
N ARG A 96 2.97 11.04 3.98
CA ARG A 96 4.21 11.20 3.19
C ARG A 96 4.75 9.90 2.62
N TYR A 97 4.46 8.79 3.28
CA TYR A 97 4.98 7.49 2.91
C TYR A 97 3.85 6.49 2.67
N THR A 98 4.04 5.67 1.65
CA THR A 98 3.15 4.55 1.32
C THR A 98 3.99 3.31 1.09
N LEU A 99 3.65 2.22 1.76
CA LEU A 99 4.39 0.97 1.73
C LEU A 99 3.52 -0.18 1.22
N VAL A 100 4.06 -0.93 0.26
CA VAL A 100 3.69 -2.32 -0.03
C VAL A 100 4.89 -3.20 0.24
N TYR A 101 4.69 -4.28 1.00
CA TYR A 101 5.78 -5.11 1.48
C TYR A 101 5.42 -6.59 1.42
N ASN A 102 6.34 -7.39 0.90
CA ASN A 102 6.28 -8.84 0.94
C ASN A 102 7.58 -9.38 1.51
N GLY A 103 7.64 -9.54 2.79
CA GLY A 103 8.79 -10.02 3.55
C GLY A 103 8.42 -10.28 5.00
N GLU A 104 9.39 -10.47 5.84
CA GLU A 104 9.24 -10.68 7.26
C GLU A 104 10.41 -10.00 8.01
N ILE A 105 10.07 -9.25 9.07
CA ILE A 105 11.06 -8.57 9.91
C ILE A 105 11.11 -9.32 11.24
N TYR A 106 12.15 -10.13 11.42
CA TYR A 106 12.25 -11.03 12.56
C TYR A 106 12.33 -10.32 13.90
N ASN A 107 12.96 -9.14 13.96
CA ASN A 107 13.11 -8.31 15.16
C ASN A 107 12.09 -7.18 15.25
N TYR A 108 10.91 -7.35 14.64
CA TYR A 108 9.90 -6.28 14.58
C TYR A 108 9.35 -5.91 15.97
N LEU A 109 9.36 -6.83 16.94
CA LEU A 109 8.87 -6.56 18.30
C LEU A 109 9.80 -5.59 19.04
N GLU A 110 11.11 -5.75 18.88
CA GLU A 110 12.12 -4.87 19.46
C GLU A 110 12.02 -3.47 18.83
N LEU A 111 11.97 -3.41 17.48
CA LEU A 111 11.82 -2.16 16.75
C LEU A 111 10.52 -1.45 17.11
N ARG A 112 9.43 -2.20 17.28
CA ARG A 112 8.15 -1.66 17.72
C ARG A 112 8.25 -1.00 19.09
N ALA A 113 8.87 -1.68 20.05
CA ALA A 113 9.05 -1.15 21.39
C ALA A 113 9.88 0.15 21.42
N GLU A 114 10.92 0.24 20.59
CA GLU A 114 11.72 1.46 20.44
C GLU A 114 10.89 2.61 19.84
N LEU A 115 10.12 2.34 18.77
CA LEU A 115 9.26 3.35 18.15
C LEU A 115 8.11 3.80 19.06
N GLU A 116 7.53 2.89 19.87
CA GLU A 116 6.51 3.24 20.87
C GLU A 116 7.08 4.17 21.96
N GLN A 117 8.35 3.97 22.38
CA GLN A 117 9.04 4.89 23.31
C GLN A 117 9.26 6.28 22.69
N GLN A 118 9.34 6.36 21.38
CA GLN A 118 9.47 7.62 20.63
C GLN A 118 8.11 8.26 20.28
N GLY A 119 7.00 7.66 20.75
CA GLY A 119 5.65 8.19 20.61
C GLY A 119 4.87 7.71 19.39
N TYR A 120 5.36 6.73 18.66
CA TYR A 120 4.59 6.13 17.56
C TYR A 120 3.45 5.26 18.09
N ALA A 121 2.26 5.43 17.51
CA ALA A 121 1.08 4.64 17.85
C ALA A 121 0.74 3.67 16.71
N PHE A 122 0.76 2.39 16.98
CA PHE A 122 0.47 1.33 16.02
C PHE A 122 -1.02 0.96 16.00
N LYS A 123 -1.55 0.69 14.81
CA LYS A 123 -2.95 0.28 14.59
C LYS A 123 -3.09 -1.22 14.35
N SER A 124 -2.02 -1.87 13.91
CA SER A 124 -1.96 -3.29 13.60
C SER A 124 -0.89 -4.00 14.43
N ARG A 125 -0.85 -5.34 14.31
CA ARG A 125 0.25 -6.16 14.81
C ARG A 125 1.23 -6.56 13.72
N ALA A 126 1.06 -6.02 12.51
CA ALA A 126 1.88 -6.37 11.35
C ALA A 126 3.29 -5.78 11.49
N ASP A 127 4.30 -6.58 11.16
CA ASP A 127 5.70 -6.18 11.04
C ASP A 127 5.91 -5.10 9.97
N SER A 128 5.09 -5.11 8.92
CA SER A 128 5.10 -4.13 7.84
C SER A 128 4.69 -2.72 8.28
N GLU A 129 3.84 -2.55 9.29
CA GLU A 129 3.57 -1.25 9.89
C GLU A 129 4.78 -0.74 10.67
N VAL A 130 5.49 -1.63 11.35
CA VAL A 130 6.74 -1.31 12.06
C VAL A 130 7.79 -0.85 11.04
N LEU A 131 7.91 -1.55 9.90
CA LEU A 131 8.81 -1.15 8.82
C LEU A 131 8.50 0.25 8.31
N LEU A 132 7.22 0.54 8.05
CA LEU A 132 6.81 1.86 7.57
C LEU A 132 7.27 2.97 8.51
N TYR A 133 7.05 2.80 9.82
CA TYR A 133 7.43 3.81 10.80
C TYR A 133 8.95 3.91 10.99
N ALA A 134 9.67 2.79 10.93
CA ALA A 134 11.12 2.81 10.97
C ALA A 134 11.76 3.52 9.77
N LEU A 135 11.13 3.44 8.58
CA LEU A 135 11.57 4.16 7.38
C LEU A 135 11.16 5.64 7.38
N ALA A 136 10.08 5.98 8.09
CA ALA A 136 9.57 7.35 8.17
C ALA A 136 10.24 8.18 9.28
N HIS A 137 10.93 7.52 10.23
CA HIS A 137 11.68 8.12 11.34
C HIS A 137 12.97 8.73 10.83
#